data_e9ed2ada3505918c977f4d669bf110de
#
_entry.id   e9ed2ada3505918c977f4d669bf110de
#
_cell.length_a   1.000
_cell.length_b   1.000
_cell.length_c   1.000
_cell.angle_alpha   90.00
_cell.angle_beta   90.00
_cell.angle_gamma   90.00
#
_symmetry.space_group_name_H-M   'P 1'
#
loop_
_entity.id
_entity.type
_entity.pdbx_description
1 polymer ?
#
loop_
_entity_poly.entity_id
_entity_poly.type
_entity_poly.pdbx_seq_one_letter_code
_entity_poly.pdbx_strand_id
1 'polypeptide(L)'
;KKKMSKSDPSELSRINLTDTDSEIINKIKKAKTDINPFPTNLNNLKSRPEIENLIGIYSSLSGKKIDLLFNEFKDKNFSFFKEKLSDVIIKKISPISKEIKKLNQDPSYIDQILQDGGEKAYELSSQKIKDIKKKFGFWVLFTLKI
;
A
#
# COMPACT_ATOMS: atom_id res chain seq x y z
N LYS A 1 10.36 -18.29 0.33
CA LYS A 1 9.82 -16.91 0.15
C LYS A 1 10.36 -16.02 1.26
N LYS A 2 11.05 -14.94 0.91
CA LYS A 2 11.52 -13.94 1.89
C LYS A 2 10.35 -13.01 2.22
N LYS A 3 10.11 -12.74 3.51
CA LYS A 3 9.07 -11.81 3.94
C LYS A 3 9.46 -10.39 3.50
N MET A 4 8.53 -9.65 2.91
CA MET A 4 8.72 -8.22 2.62
C MET A 4 8.86 -7.45 3.95
N SER A 5 9.84 -6.54 4.02
CA SER A 5 10.03 -5.66 5.18
C SER A 5 9.98 -4.20 4.75
N LYS A 6 9.26 -3.37 5.54
CA LYS A 6 9.25 -1.91 5.35
C LYS A 6 10.61 -1.28 5.61
N SER A 7 11.44 -1.92 6.43
CA SER A 7 12.79 -1.49 6.78
C SER A 7 13.88 -2.13 5.93
N ASP A 8 13.52 -2.76 4.80
CA ASP A 8 14.51 -3.24 3.83
C ASP A 8 15.29 -2.01 3.29
N PRO A 9 16.64 -2.04 3.30
CA PRO A 9 17.45 -0.92 2.77
C PRO A 9 17.19 -0.66 1.28
N SER A 10 16.72 -1.65 0.54
CA SER A 10 16.40 -1.49 -0.88
C SER A 10 15.01 -0.90 -1.09
N GLU A 11 14.94 0.32 -1.58
CA GLU A 11 13.71 0.97 -2.02
C GLU A 11 13.02 0.26 -3.20
N LEU A 12 13.75 -0.64 -3.90
CA LEU A 12 13.23 -1.40 -5.05
C LEU A 12 12.32 -2.56 -4.63
N SER A 13 12.31 -2.93 -3.35
CA SER A 13 11.53 -4.06 -2.84
C SER A 13 10.04 -3.74 -2.62
N ARG A 14 9.66 -2.47 -2.70
CA ARG A 14 8.29 -1.99 -2.40
C ARG A 14 7.91 -0.77 -3.24
N ILE A 15 6.62 -0.54 -3.37
CA ILE A 15 6.05 0.72 -3.87
C ILE A 15 5.39 1.41 -2.67
N ASN A 16 5.83 2.64 -2.39
CA ASN A 16 5.26 3.46 -1.33
C ASN A 16 4.10 4.29 -1.89
N LEU A 17 3.13 4.64 -1.05
CA LEU A 17 2.03 5.54 -1.45
C LEU A 17 2.50 6.96 -1.77
N THR A 18 3.71 7.30 -1.37
CA THR A 18 4.36 8.60 -1.62
C THR A 18 5.27 8.60 -2.83
N ASP A 19 5.49 7.43 -3.47
CA ASP A 19 6.32 7.35 -4.67
C ASP A 19 5.74 8.22 -5.80
N THR A 20 6.63 8.84 -6.53
CA THR A 20 6.30 9.56 -7.77
C THR A 20 6.06 8.57 -8.92
N ASP A 21 5.39 9.03 -9.97
CA ASP A 21 5.15 8.20 -11.16
C ASP A 21 6.48 7.67 -11.77
N SER A 22 7.53 8.50 -11.77
CA SER A 22 8.87 8.13 -12.26
C SER A 22 9.53 7.05 -11.38
N GLU A 23 9.38 7.14 -10.07
CA GLU A 23 9.89 6.12 -9.14
C GLU A 23 9.16 4.79 -9.32
N ILE A 24 7.84 4.82 -9.49
CA ILE A 24 7.02 3.62 -9.75
C ILE A 24 7.49 2.95 -11.06
N ILE A 25 7.64 3.71 -12.14
CA ILE A 25 8.13 3.20 -13.43
C ILE A 25 9.51 2.55 -13.26
N ASN A 26 10.43 3.21 -12.57
CA ASN A 26 11.78 2.70 -12.35
C ASN A 26 11.77 1.41 -11.51
N LYS A 27 10.99 1.34 -10.44
CA LYS A 27 10.83 0.15 -9.60
C LYS A 27 10.28 -1.03 -10.39
N ILE A 28 9.24 -0.81 -11.19
CA ILE A 28 8.64 -1.87 -12.02
C ILE A 28 9.60 -2.31 -13.15
N LYS A 29 10.30 -1.40 -13.80
CA LYS A 29 11.32 -1.76 -14.81
C LYS A 29 12.39 -2.68 -14.22
N LYS A 30 12.85 -2.40 -13.00
CA LYS A 30 13.88 -3.18 -12.30
C LYS A 30 13.35 -4.46 -11.64
N ALA A 31 12.02 -4.64 -11.54
CA ALA A 31 11.45 -5.87 -11.00
C ALA A 31 11.96 -7.08 -11.77
N LYS A 32 12.36 -8.12 -11.03
CA LYS A 32 12.93 -9.34 -11.63
C LYS A 32 11.90 -10.07 -12.49
N THR A 33 12.30 -10.43 -13.70
CA THR A 33 11.59 -11.33 -14.61
C THR A 33 12.59 -12.27 -15.24
N ASP A 34 12.15 -13.44 -15.68
CA ASP A 34 12.98 -14.38 -16.43
C ASP A 34 12.99 -14.04 -17.94
N ILE A 35 13.74 -14.82 -18.70
CA ILE A 35 13.92 -14.65 -20.16
C ILE A 35 12.86 -15.41 -20.98
N ASN A 36 12.01 -16.21 -20.36
CA ASN A 36 11.02 -17.00 -21.07
C ASN A 36 9.88 -16.11 -21.60
N PRO A 37 9.12 -16.58 -22.61
CA PRO A 37 7.95 -15.87 -23.08
C PRO A 37 6.90 -15.63 -21.98
N PHE A 38 6.02 -14.67 -22.21
CA PHE A 38 4.91 -14.41 -21.29
C PHE A 38 4.06 -15.68 -21.09
N PRO A 39 3.63 -16.03 -19.85
CA PRO A 39 2.85 -17.24 -19.60
C PRO A 39 1.49 -17.19 -20.29
N THR A 40 1.05 -18.34 -20.83
CA THR A 40 -0.22 -18.45 -21.52
C THR A 40 -1.32 -19.15 -20.73
N ASN A 41 -0.95 -19.72 -19.58
CA ASN A 41 -1.87 -20.41 -18.68
C ASN A 41 -1.32 -20.46 -17.25
N LEU A 42 -2.19 -20.84 -16.29
CA LEU A 42 -1.84 -20.94 -14.86
C LEU A 42 -0.75 -21.98 -14.57
N ASN A 43 -0.66 -23.07 -15.34
CA ASN A 43 0.37 -24.08 -15.09
C ASN A 43 1.76 -23.55 -15.39
N ASN A 44 1.89 -22.75 -16.45
CA ASN A 44 3.17 -22.08 -16.79
C ASN A 44 3.56 -21.00 -15.78
N LEU A 45 2.61 -20.54 -14.95
CA LEU A 45 2.83 -19.49 -13.97
C LEU A 45 3.36 -20.05 -12.64
N LYS A 46 2.91 -21.24 -12.22
CA LYS A 46 3.21 -21.82 -10.90
C LYS A 46 4.69 -21.99 -10.59
N SER A 47 5.52 -22.19 -11.60
CA SER A 47 6.99 -22.31 -11.45
C SER A 47 7.73 -20.97 -11.53
N ARG A 48 7.00 -19.86 -11.69
CA ARG A 48 7.56 -18.52 -11.96
C ARG A 48 7.02 -17.49 -10.95
N PRO A 49 7.42 -17.57 -9.68
CA PRO A 49 6.81 -16.80 -8.59
C PRO A 49 6.94 -15.27 -8.75
N GLU A 50 8.02 -14.78 -9.39
CA GLU A 50 8.18 -13.35 -9.66
C GLU A 50 7.15 -12.86 -10.68
N ILE A 51 6.87 -13.65 -11.71
CA ILE A 51 5.89 -13.33 -12.75
C ILE A 51 4.47 -13.46 -12.19
N GLU A 52 4.22 -14.51 -11.41
CA GLU A 52 2.95 -14.71 -10.70
C GLU A 52 2.61 -13.49 -9.83
N ASN A 53 3.59 -12.97 -9.10
CA ASN A 53 3.41 -11.77 -8.28
C ASN A 53 3.04 -10.54 -9.13
N LEU A 54 3.75 -10.27 -10.22
CA LEU A 54 3.48 -9.10 -11.07
C LEU A 54 2.11 -9.19 -11.77
N ILE A 55 1.73 -10.38 -12.26
CA ILE A 55 0.41 -10.62 -12.86
C ILE A 55 -0.69 -10.49 -11.80
N GLY A 56 -0.46 -11.00 -10.59
CA GLY A 56 -1.37 -10.86 -9.46
C GLY A 56 -1.62 -9.39 -9.09
N ILE A 57 -0.58 -8.56 -9.06
CA ILE A 57 -0.69 -7.11 -8.83
C ILE A 57 -1.51 -6.47 -9.95
N TYR A 58 -1.22 -6.78 -11.21
CA TYR A 58 -1.98 -6.25 -12.34
C TYR A 58 -3.46 -6.61 -12.24
N SER A 59 -3.77 -7.89 -12.02
CA SER A 59 -5.14 -8.41 -11.88
C SER A 59 -5.89 -7.69 -10.75
N SER A 60 -5.28 -7.59 -9.57
CA SER A 60 -5.89 -6.96 -8.40
C SER A 60 -6.20 -5.47 -8.61
N LEU A 61 -5.28 -4.72 -9.23
CA LEU A 61 -5.43 -3.28 -9.44
C LEU A 61 -6.35 -2.94 -10.62
N SER A 62 -6.33 -3.75 -11.68
CA SER A 62 -7.15 -3.53 -12.88
C SER A 62 -8.56 -4.12 -12.77
N GLY A 63 -8.80 -5.08 -11.87
CA GLY A 63 -10.02 -5.88 -11.78
C GLY A 63 -10.14 -6.93 -12.88
N LYS A 64 -9.15 -7.10 -13.75
CA LYS A 64 -9.16 -8.12 -14.82
C LYS A 64 -8.82 -9.48 -14.25
N LYS A 65 -9.52 -10.53 -14.71
CA LYS A 65 -9.16 -11.92 -14.40
C LYS A 65 -7.83 -12.29 -15.07
N ILE A 66 -7.05 -13.14 -14.42
CA ILE A 66 -5.71 -13.55 -14.88
C ILE A 66 -5.75 -14.18 -16.28
N ASP A 67 -6.77 -14.96 -16.58
CA ASP A 67 -6.96 -15.58 -17.92
C ASP A 67 -7.07 -14.55 -19.04
N LEU A 68 -7.70 -13.41 -18.78
CA LEU A 68 -7.78 -12.30 -19.73
C LEU A 68 -6.41 -11.65 -19.94
N LEU A 69 -5.57 -11.58 -18.90
CA LEU A 69 -4.22 -11.06 -19.00
C LEU A 69 -3.32 -11.98 -19.83
N PHE A 70 -3.47 -13.30 -19.71
CA PHE A 70 -2.76 -14.24 -20.59
C PHE A 70 -3.05 -13.97 -22.06
N ASN A 71 -4.32 -13.75 -22.41
CA ASN A 71 -4.71 -13.45 -23.79
C ASN A 71 -4.20 -12.08 -24.26
N GLU A 72 -4.24 -11.07 -23.38
CA GLU A 72 -3.80 -9.68 -23.69
C GLU A 72 -2.29 -9.59 -23.93
N PHE A 73 -1.49 -10.37 -23.18
CA PHE A 73 -0.03 -10.27 -23.18
C PHE A 73 0.70 -11.47 -23.83
N LYS A 74 -0.03 -12.47 -24.33
CA LYS A 74 0.49 -13.73 -24.86
C LYS A 74 1.67 -13.55 -25.83
N ASP A 75 1.61 -12.58 -26.74
CA ASP A 75 2.64 -12.34 -27.76
C ASP A 75 3.48 -11.09 -27.45
N LYS A 76 3.44 -10.61 -26.22
CA LYS A 76 4.17 -9.41 -25.80
C LYS A 76 5.39 -9.79 -24.94
N ASN A 77 6.40 -8.92 -25.00
CA ASN A 77 7.57 -9.05 -24.12
C ASN A 77 7.28 -8.48 -22.72
N PHE A 78 8.12 -8.84 -21.75
CA PHE A 78 7.98 -8.34 -20.39
C PHE A 78 8.15 -6.82 -20.26
N SER A 79 8.90 -6.18 -21.15
CA SER A 79 9.04 -4.73 -21.12
C SER A 79 7.70 -4.03 -21.37
N PHE A 80 6.94 -4.50 -22.37
CA PHE A 80 5.60 -4.01 -22.64
C PHE A 80 4.63 -4.30 -21.49
N PHE A 81 4.66 -5.51 -20.93
CA PHE A 81 3.84 -5.85 -19.75
C PHE A 81 4.16 -4.94 -18.56
N LYS A 82 5.43 -4.70 -18.26
CA LYS A 82 5.87 -3.82 -17.15
C LYS A 82 5.46 -2.38 -17.37
N GLU A 83 5.46 -1.88 -18.61
CA GLU A 83 4.94 -0.57 -18.95
C GLU A 83 3.45 -0.49 -18.59
N LYS A 84 2.64 -1.43 -19.07
CA LYS A 84 1.20 -1.48 -18.76
C LYS A 84 0.90 -1.69 -17.28
N LEU A 85 1.72 -2.47 -16.58
CA LEU A 85 1.63 -2.62 -15.14
C LEU A 85 1.91 -1.29 -14.42
N SER A 86 2.93 -0.55 -14.86
CA SER A 86 3.23 0.79 -14.32
C SER A 86 2.05 1.75 -14.49
N ASP A 87 1.43 1.77 -15.68
CA ASP A 87 0.25 2.61 -15.96
C ASP A 87 -0.91 2.31 -14.99
N VAL A 88 -1.17 1.02 -14.77
CA VAL A 88 -2.24 0.59 -13.84
C VAL A 88 -1.93 0.99 -12.40
N ILE A 89 -0.69 0.84 -11.95
CA ILE A 89 -0.25 1.22 -10.61
C ILE A 89 -0.34 2.73 -10.43
N ILE A 90 0.19 3.50 -11.36
CA ILE A 90 0.17 4.98 -11.34
C ILE A 90 -1.26 5.48 -11.26
N LYS A 91 -2.16 4.94 -12.08
CA LYS A 91 -3.57 5.32 -12.06
C LYS A 91 -4.23 5.16 -10.69
N LYS A 92 -3.77 4.20 -9.87
CA LYS A 92 -4.28 3.95 -8.51
C LYS A 92 -3.54 4.72 -7.43
N ILE A 93 -2.22 4.82 -7.54
CA ILE A 93 -1.36 5.39 -6.47
C ILE A 93 -1.24 6.91 -6.60
N SER A 94 -1.10 7.45 -7.82
CA SER A 94 -0.86 8.89 -8.03
C SER A 94 -1.93 9.80 -7.39
N PRO A 95 -3.24 9.51 -7.45
CA PRO A 95 -4.23 10.30 -6.72
C PRO A 95 -4.01 10.30 -5.20
N ILE A 96 -3.65 9.16 -4.63
CA ILE A 96 -3.37 9.00 -3.18
C ILE A 96 -2.10 9.79 -2.81
N SER A 97 -1.04 9.65 -3.60
CA SER A 97 0.21 10.39 -3.41
C SER A 97 0.01 11.91 -3.44
N LYS A 98 -0.82 12.39 -4.36
CA LYS A 98 -1.16 13.82 -4.45
C LYS A 98 -1.91 14.31 -3.21
N GLU A 99 -2.86 13.55 -2.70
CA GLU A 99 -3.61 13.92 -1.51
C GLU A 99 -2.74 13.88 -0.25
N ILE A 100 -1.86 12.88 -0.10
CA ILE A 100 -0.87 12.83 0.99
C ILE A 100 0.03 14.08 0.95
N LYS A 101 0.52 14.46 -0.24
CA LYS A 101 1.36 15.67 -0.37
C LYS A 101 0.60 16.94 0.01
N LYS A 102 -0.66 17.05 -0.40
CA LYS A 102 -1.51 18.19 -0.06
C LYS A 102 -1.74 18.28 1.46
N LEU A 103 -2.09 17.19 2.11
CA LEU A 103 -2.28 17.14 3.56
C LEU A 103 -1.00 17.49 4.32
N ASN A 104 0.16 17.02 3.86
CA ASN A 104 1.45 17.35 4.49
C ASN A 104 1.86 18.83 4.32
N GLN A 105 1.22 19.58 3.42
CA GLN A 105 1.44 21.02 3.26
C GLN A 105 0.61 21.86 4.24
N ASP A 106 -0.36 21.25 4.91
CA ASP A 106 -1.21 21.90 5.92
C ASP A 106 -1.18 21.12 7.25
N PRO A 107 -0.09 21.24 8.03
CA PRO A 107 0.01 20.59 9.32
C PRO A 107 -1.08 21.01 10.31
N SER A 108 -1.54 22.25 10.24
CA SER A 108 -2.58 22.79 11.15
C SER A 108 -3.92 22.06 10.96
N TYR A 109 -4.27 21.73 9.74
CA TYR A 109 -5.46 20.93 9.44
C TYR A 109 -5.36 19.50 10.02
N ILE A 110 -4.17 18.89 9.92
CA ILE A 110 -3.92 17.55 10.50
C ILE A 110 -4.02 17.61 12.03
N ASP A 111 -3.40 18.62 12.66
CA ASP A 111 -3.40 18.81 14.10
C ASP A 111 -4.84 18.99 14.63
N GLN A 112 -5.68 19.75 13.93
CA GLN A 112 -7.08 19.91 14.30
C GLN A 112 -7.85 18.59 14.25
N ILE A 113 -7.68 17.78 13.19
CA ILE A 113 -8.33 16.46 13.08
C ILE A 113 -7.89 15.54 14.22
N LEU A 114 -6.59 15.56 14.56
CA LEU A 114 -6.04 14.76 15.64
C LEU A 114 -6.58 15.20 17.00
N GLN A 115 -6.71 16.52 17.23
CA GLN A 115 -7.30 17.06 18.44
C GLN A 115 -8.77 16.65 18.59
N ASP A 116 -9.58 16.91 17.56
CA ASP A 116 -11.02 16.54 17.55
C ASP A 116 -11.22 15.03 17.76
N GLY A 117 -10.36 14.23 17.12
CA GLY A 117 -10.37 12.77 17.28
C GLY A 117 -9.96 12.34 18.69
N GLY A 118 -8.96 12.99 19.26
CA GLY A 118 -8.48 12.77 20.64
C GLY A 118 -9.54 13.10 21.68
N GLU A 119 -10.23 14.23 21.52
CA GLU A 119 -11.34 14.65 22.40
C GLU A 119 -12.47 13.63 22.38
N LYS A 120 -12.93 13.22 21.19
CA LYS A 120 -13.97 12.18 21.05
C LYS A 120 -13.56 10.84 21.68
N ALA A 121 -12.30 10.42 21.46
CA ALA A 121 -11.78 9.19 22.07
C ALA A 121 -11.73 9.30 23.60
N TYR A 122 -11.34 10.46 24.12
CA TYR A 122 -11.33 10.74 25.56
C TYR A 122 -12.75 10.70 26.16
N GLU A 123 -13.73 11.34 25.55
CA GLU A 123 -15.12 11.31 25.98
C GLU A 123 -15.66 9.88 26.08
N LEU A 124 -15.44 9.07 25.04
CA LEU A 124 -15.90 7.69 24.99
C LEU A 124 -15.20 6.77 26.01
N SER A 125 -13.91 6.99 26.26
CA SER A 125 -13.10 6.08 27.08
C SER A 125 -12.97 6.50 28.54
N SER A 126 -13.05 7.80 28.86
CA SER A 126 -12.72 8.34 30.18
C SER A 126 -13.55 7.73 31.30
N GLN A 127 -14.87 7.57 31.11
CA GLN A 127 -15.72 6.96 32.12
C GLN A 127 -15.35 5.50 32.38
N LYS A 128 -15.10 4.73 31.30
CA LYS A 128 -14.69 3.32 31.41
C LYS A 128 -13.35 3.16 32.14
N ILE A 129 -12.40 4.03 31.83
CA ILE A 129 -11.09 4.05 32.50
C ILE A 129 -11.21 4.40 33.99
N LYS A 130 -12.08 5.38 34.35
CA LYS A 130 -12.36 5.73 35.74
C LYS A 130 -12.95 4.55 36.50
N ASP A 131 -13.93 3.84 35.92
CA ASP A 131 -14.56 2.68 36.53
C ASP A 131 -13.57 1.52 36.75
N ILE A 132 -12.71 1.28 35.77
CA ILE A 132 -11.64 0.27 35.88
C ILE A 132 -10.66 0.66 36.98
N LYS A 133 -10.16 1.89 36.99
CA LYS A 133 -9.23 2.39 38.03
C LYS A 133 -9.84 2.24 39.43
N LYS A 134 -11.12 2.59 39.62
CA LYS A 134 -11.82 2.45 40.87
C LYS A 134 -11.93 1.00 41.32
N LYS A 135 -12.23 0.06 40.42
CA LYS A 135 -12.33 -1.37 40.73
C LYS A 135 -11.00 -1.98 41.16
N PHE A 136 -9.89 -1.50 40.60
CA PHE A 136 -8.54 -1.97 40.94
C PHE A 136 -7.88 -1.16 42.07
N GLY A 137 -8.59 -0.22 42.69
CA GLY A 137 -8.06 0.57 43.81
C GLY A 137 -7.02 1.62 43.39
N PHE A 138 -6.93 1.96 42.13
CA PHE A 138 -6.03 3.04 41.68
C PHE A 138 -6.63 4.42 42.00
N TRP A 139 -5.80 5.32 42.50
CA TRP A 139 -6.19 6.71 42.71
C TRP A 139 -6.64 7.37 41.43
N VAL A 140 -7.85 7.92 41.43
CA VAL A 140 -8.34 8.77 40.35
C VAL A 140 -7.86 10.19 40.64
N LEU A 141 -6.71 10.57 40.15
CA LEU A 141 -6.31 11.98 40.14
C LEU A 141 -7.35 12.80 39.37
N PHE A 142 -7.98 13.74 40.04
CA PHE A 142 -8.78 14.75 39.39
C PHE A 142 -7.88 15.50 38.42
N THR A 143 -8.09 15.35 37.12
CA THR A 143 -7.41 16.15 36.11
C THR A 143 -7.80 17.60 36.34
N LEU A 144 -6.88 18.41 36.81
CA LEU A 144 -6.98 19.87 36.73
C LEU A 144 -7.18 20.21 35.25
N LYS A 145 -8.29 20.86 34.95
CA LYS A 145 -8.47 21.53 33.66
C LYS A 145 -7.40 22.61 33.57
N ILE A 146 -6.45 22.47 32.66
CA ILE A 146 -5.59 23.55 32.20
C ILE A 146 -6.30 24.25 31.05
#